data_5565e20595fd39d574d1e2b892e7eae4
#
_entry.id   5565e20595fd39d574d1e2b892e7eae4
#
_cell.length_a   1.000
_cell.length_b   1.000
_cell.length_c   1.000
_cell.angle_alpha   90.00
_cell.angle_beta   90.00
_cell.angle_gamma   90.00
#
_symmetry.space_group_name_H-M   'P 1'
#
loop_
_entity.id
_entity.type
_entity.pdbx_description
1 polymer ?
#
loop_
_entity_poly.entity_id
_entity_poly.type
_entity_poly.pdbx_seq_one_letter_code
_entity_poly.pdbx_strand_id
1 'polypeptide(L)'
;MCNSNLILDDRLLFTAFNQEKKYQLGEDADPLSVIKEDIGFVGVFDGMGGSGATEHTLSDNSKHTSAYLASRLVCKSVMKYIKENPQPDIEPIHLQQYVKDQLDKYAVENNIKPTGLRSPIIRILPTTLSFIAYKQEHDNIDIYSYWCGDSRNYLLTKDGLRQISTDDLKSKQDPLENLRNDDALSNCICQDRDFTINKLHIDNQQIPIILLSATDGCFGYLSSPMHFENLLLETLIQSEDIEQWKMHIIEALKPISGDDFSMSIVMLGLTFEKWKSCLGSRLKSLQETCIQPLEEIKRDIENAQKEAENKQQLLYDKTIELWNDYRINYLNQQ
;
A
#
# COMPACT_ATOMS: atom_id res chain seq x y z
N MET A 1 24.82 1.01 21.73
CA MET A 1 25.35 2.37 21.44
C MET A 1 26.37 2.21 20.34
N CYS A 2 26.00 2.48 19.09
CA CYS A 2 26.92 2.70 17.99
C CYS A 2 26.42 3.96 17.29
N ASN A 3 26.92 5.11 17.78
CA ASN A 3 26.88 6.36 17.03
C ASN A 3 27.95 6.26 15.94
N SER A 4 27.61 5.73 14.79
CA SER A 4 28.29 6.05 13.56
C SER A 4 27.48 7.17 12.90
N ASN A 5 28.00 8.41 13.02
CA ASN A 5 27.60 9.51 12.14
C ASN A 5 27.94 9.10 10.69
N LEU A 6 27.04 8.36 10.05
CA LEU A 6 26.96 8.35 8.61
C LEU A 6 26.58 9.78 8.23
N ILE A 7 27.49 10.53 7.66
CA ILE A 7 27.16 11.72 6.88
C ILE A 7 26.44 11.15 5.65
N LEU A 8 25.12 10.97 5.76
CA LEU A 8 24.28 10.66 4.62
C LEU A 8 24.44 11.87 3.69
N ASP A 9 24.84 11.61 2.44
CA ASP A 9 24.82 12.62 1.38
C ASP A 9 23.42 13.26 1.41
N ASP A 10 23.32 14.59 1.42
CA ASP A 10 22.05 15.33 1.43
C ASP A 10 21.15 15.01 0.22
N ARG A 11 21.65 14.20 -0.72
CA ARG A 11 20.98 13.65 -1.90
C ARG A 11 20.46 12.21 -1.72
N LEU A 12 20.65 11.62 -0.55
CA LEU A 12 20.05 10.33 -0.15
C LEU A 12 19.12 10.59 1.01
N LEU A 13 17.81 10.53 0.75
CA LEU A 13 16.77 10.75 1.73
C LEU A 13 15.93 9.47 1.84
N PHE A 14 15.50 9.13 3.05
CA PHE A 14 14.60 8.01 3.24
C PHE A 14 13.61 8.29 4.36
N THR A 15 12.43 7.70 4.23
CA THR A 15 11.43 7.69 5.29
C THR A 15 10.56 6.44 5.18
N ALA A 16 9.96 6.05 6.29
CA ALA A 16 9.04 4.95 6.33
C ALA A 16 7.99 5.18 7.43
N PHE A 17 6.82 4.61 7.26
CA PHE A 17 5.75 4.66 8.25
C PHE A 17 4.84 3.45 8.14
N ASN A 18 4.23 3.12 9.27
CA ASN A 18 3.10 2.21 9.41
C ASN A 18 2.02 2.95 10.19
N GLN A 19 0.81 2.97 9.68
CA GLN A 19 -0.34 3.62 10.31
C GLN A 19 -1.47 2.61 10.46
N GLU A 20 -1.75 2.27 11.72
CA GLU A 20 -2.86 1.39 12.04
C GLU A 20 -4.22 2.09 11.83
N LYS A 21 -5.17 1.41 11.21
CA LYS A 21 -6.57 1.86 11.12
C LYS A 21 -7.25 1.86 12.48
N LYS A 22 -6.99 0.81 13.26
CA LYS A 22 -7.50 0.67 14.64
C LYS A 22 -6.31 0.53 15.60
N TYR A 23 -6.26 1.41 16.58
CA TYR A 23 -5.17 1.44 17.57
C TYR A 23 -4.92 0.05 18.20
N GLN A 24 -3.69 -0.40 18.15
CA GLN A 24 -3.19 -1.71 18.64
C GLN A 24 -3.82 -2.96 17.97
N LEU A 25 -4.44 -2.79 16.82
CA LEU A 25 -5.00 -3.90 16.06
C LEU A 25 -4.47 -3.96 14.62
N GLY A 26 -3.45 -3.17 14.32
CA GLY A 26 -2.84 -3.14 12.98
C GLY A 26 -2.12 -4.45 12.65
N GLU A 27 -2.38 -4.96 11.46
CA GLU A 27 -1.83 -6.22 10.96
C GLU A 27 -0.60 -6.03 10.08
N ASP A 28 -0.37 -4.82 9.56
CA ASP A 28 0.84 -4.45 8.84
C ASP A 28 2.06 -4.47 9.76
N ALA A 29 3.19 -4.98 9.29
CA ALA A 29 4.46 -4.86 9.98
C ALA A 29 5.09 -3.48 9.77
N ASP A 30 6.01 -3.10 10.67
CA ASP A 30 6.86 -1.93 10.43
C ASP A 30 7.65 -2.13 9.12
N PRO A 31 7.71 -1.10 8.27
CA PRO A 31 8.38 -1.21 6.98
C PRO A 31 9.87 -1.53 7.07
N LEU A 32 10.37 -2.29 6.11
CA LEU A 32 11.79 -2.53 5.91
C LEU A 32 12.45 -1.26 5.35
N SER A 33 13.52 -0.81 6.01
CA SER A 33 14.42 0.22 5.50
C SER A 33 15.85 -0.11 5.95
N VAL A 34 16.67 -0.59 5.01
CA VAL A 34 18.08 -0.88 5.24
C VAL A 34 18.87 -0.19 4.15
N ILE A 35 19.72 0.76 4.52
CA ILE A 35 20.57 1.49 3.58
C ILE A 35 22.00 1.38 4.07
N LYS A 36 22.90 0.91 3.21
CA LYS A 36 24.31 0.76 3.50
C LYS A 36 25.14 1.10 2.26
N GLU A 37 25.88 2.20 2.33
CA GLU A 37 26.73 2.67 1.22
C GLU A 37 25.93 2.82 -0.09
N ASP A 38 26.25 2.01 -1.09
CA ASP A 38 25.66 1.98 -2.42
C ASP A 38 24.47 1.00 -2.57
N ILE A 39 24.13 0.27 -1.52
CA ILE A 39 23.06 -0.73 -1.51
C ILE A 39 21.95 -0.33 -0.53
N GLY A 40 20.70 -0.48 -0.97
CA GLY A 40 19.56 -0.27 -0.09
C GLY A 40 18.41 -1.23 -0.35
N PHE A 41 17.58 -1.37 0.68
CA PHE A 41 16.38 -2.19 0.68
C PHE A 41 15.24 -1.39 1.34
N VAL A 42 14.14 -1.25 0.65
CA VAL A 42 12.91 -0.61 1.16
C VAL A 42 11.72 -1.54 0.87
N GLY A 43 10.81 -1.72 1.84
CA GLY A 43 9.73 -2.67 1.64
C GLY A 43 8.64 -2.64 2.71
N VAL A 44 7.52 -3.31 2.41
CA VAL A 44 6.34 -3.43 3.25
C VAL A 44 5.83 -4.87 3.32
N PHE A 45 5.07 -5.18 4.37
CA PHE A 45 4.52 -6.50 4.66
C PHE A 45 3.12 -6.31 5.26
N ASP A 46 2.12 -6.60 4.48
CA ASP A 46 0.72 -6.47 4.85
C ASP A 46 0.20 -7.78 5.43
N GLY A 47 -0.40 -7.71 6.60
CA GLY A 47 -1.01 -8.87 7.26
C GLY A 47 -2.44 -9.08 6.79
N MET A 48 -2.69 -10.17 6.08
CA MET A 48 -3.98 -10.48 5.46
C MET A 48 -5.07 -10.84 6.47
N GLY A 49 -5.70 -9.84 7.10
CA GLY A 49 -6.67 -9.99 8.19
C GLY A 49 -7.88 -10.86 7.86
N GLY A 50 -8.42 -10.74 6.65
CA GLY A 50 -9.58 -11.51 6.21
C GLY A 50 -9.33 -13.02 6.20
N SER A 51 -8.18 -13.48 5.70
CA SER A 51 -7.80 -14.89 5.67
C SER A 51 -7.04 -15.35 6.93
N GLY A 52 -6.42 -14.43 7.64
CA GLY A 52 -5.60 -14.65 8.83
C GLY A 52 -6.25 -14.21 10.15
N ALA A 53 -7.58 -14.10 10.22
CA ALA A 53 -8.31 -13.64 11.41
C ALA A 53 -8.23 -14.59 12.63
N THR A 54 -7.66 -15.79 12.48
CA THR A 54 -7.51 -16.73 13.59
C THR A 54 -6.57 -16.17 14.65
N GLU A 55 -7.05 -16.02 15.89
CA GLU A 55 -6.24 -15.57 17.02
C GLU A 55 -5.40 -16.72 17.61
N HIS A 56 -4.17 -16.42 17.96
CA HIS A 56 -3.23 -17.29 18.65
C HIS A 56 -2.82 -16.67 19.97
N THR A 57 -2.78 -17.49 21.02
CA THR A 57 -2.23 -17.09 22.34
C THR A 57 -0.78 -17.55 22.39
N LEU A 58 0.15 -16.59 22.52
CA LEU A 58 1.58 -16.86 22.62
C LEU A 58 1.99 -17.27 24.05
N SER A 59 3.23 -17.68 24.20
CA SER A 59 3.79 -18.13 25.49
C SER A 59 3.81 -17.04 26.57
N ASP A 60 3.78 -15.77 26.19
CA ASP A 60 3.70 -14.60 27.09
C ASP A 60 2.24 -14.20 27.42
N ASN A 61 1.25 -15.01 27.02
CA ASN A 61 -0.18 -14.77 27.11
C ASN A 61 -0.72 -13.61 26.25
N SER A 62 0.08 -13.01 25.36
CA SER A 62 -0.43 -12.09 24.37
C SER A 62 -1.27 -12.81 23.33
N LYS A 63 -2.28 -12.11 22.76
CA LYS A 63 -3.16 -12.64 21.71
C LYS A 63 -3.00 -11.79 20.47
N HIS A 64 -2.74 -12.47 19.36
CA HIS A 64 -2.58 -11.83 18.06
C HIS A 64 -3.23 -12.66 16.96
N THR A 65 -3.69 -11.99 15.91
CA THR A 65 -4.18 -12.67 14.71
C THR A 65 -3.05 -13.36 13.97
N SER A 66 -3.40 -14.37 13.19
CA SER A 66 -2.45 -15.07 12.30
C SER A 66 -1.78 -14.10 11.32
N ALA A 67 -2.54 -13.12 10.82
CA ALA A 67 -2.07 -12.06 9.93
C ALA A 67 -1.03 -11.14 10.60
N TYR A 68 -1.33 -10.65 11.81
CA TYR A 68 -0.39 -9.86 12.62
C TYR A 68 0.95 -10.56 12.84
N LEU A 69 0.90 -11.85 13.19
CA LEU A 69 2.12 -12.64 13.42
C LEU A 69 2.90 -12.86 12.13
N ALA A 70 2.20 -13.10 11.03
CA ALA A 70 2.80 -13.38 9.74
C ALA A 70 3.61 -12.21 9.20
N SER A 71 3.01 -11.03 9.11
CA SER A 71 3.68 -9.82 8.56
C SER A 71 4.99 -9.53 9.29
N ARG A 72 4.97 -9.58 10.62
CA ARG A 72 6.15 -9.31 11.46
C ARG A 72 7.19 -10.42 11.40
N LEU A 73 6.76 -11.68 11.31
CA LEU A 73 7.67 -12.81 11.14
C LEU A 73 8.37 -12.77 9.79
N VAL A 74 7.62 -12.52 8.71
CA VAL A 74 8.17 -12.42 7.36
C VAL A 74 9.10 -11.23 7.24
N CYS A 75 8.72 -10.05 7.76
CA CYS A 75 9.59 -8.87 7.82
C CYS A 75 10.93 -9.19 8.50
N LYS A 76 10.89 -9.77 9.72
CA LYS A 76 12.10 -10.16 10.46
C LYS A 76 12.94 -11.20 9.70
N SER A 77 12.29 -12.13 9.01
CA SER A 77 12.96 -13.16 8.23
C SER A 77 13.69 -12.57 7.02
N VAL A 78 13.03 -11.68 6.28
CA VAL A 78 13.64 -10.96 5.16
C VAL A 78 14.79 -10.07 5.62
N MET A 79 14.61 -9.30 6.71
CA MET A 79 15.70 -8.49 7.29
C MET A 79 16.91 -9.34 7.69
N LYS A 80 16.68 -10.52 8.28
CA LYS A 80 17.75 -11.42 8.65
C LYS A 80 18.45 -11.99 7.43
N TYR A 81 17.68 -12.42 6.42
CA TYR A 81 18.22 -12.94 5.17
C TYR A 81 19.11 -11.90 4.47
N ILE A 82 18.64 -10.65 4.34
CA ILE A 82 19.39 -9.50 3.76
C ILE A 82 20.68 -9.25 4.56
N LYS A 83 20.62 -9.30 5.88
CA LYS A 83 21.80 -9.08 6.74
C LYS A 83 22.87 -10.16 6.53
N GLU A 84 22.45 -11.39 6.33
CA GLU A 84 23.35 -12.53 6.08
C GLU A 84 23.83 -12.57 4.63
N ASN A 85 23.04 -12.04 3.68
CA ASN A 85 23.29 -12.00 2.24
C ASN A 85 23.06 -10.58 1.69
N PRO A 86 23.96 -9.63 1.93
CA PRO A 86 23.77 -8.22 1.62
C PRO A 86 23.96 -7.88 0.12
N GLN A 87 23.42 -8.70 -0.75
CA GLN A 87 23.42 -8.48 -2.20
C GLN A 87 22.01 -8.13 -2.66
N PRO A 88 21.82 -7.10 -3.51
CA PRO A 88 20.50 -6.70 -3.95
C PRO A 88 19.89 -7.68 -4.95
N ASP A 89 20.72 -8.40 -5.69
CA ASP A 89 20.32 -9.46 -6.61
C ASP A 89 20.10 -10.77 -5.86
N ILE A 90 18.89 -10.93 -5.32
CA ILE A 90 18.49 -12.14 -4.57
C ILE A 90 17.82 -13.13 -5.53
N GLU A 91 18.21 -14.39 -5.46
CA GLU A 91 17.47 -15.46 -6.13
C GLU A 91 16.16 -15.74 -5.39
N PRO A 92 14.98 -15.53 -6.03
CA PRO A 92 13.68 -15.62 -5.37
C PRO A 92 13.45 -16.96 -4.66
N ILE A 93 13.88 -18.07 -5.29
CA ILE A 93 13.67 -19.42 -4.74
C ILE A 93 14.41 -19.62 -3.40
N HIS A 94 15.59 -19.02 -3.23
CA HIS A 94 16.34 -19.13 -1.98
C HIS A 94 15.66 -18.33 -0.86
N LEU A 95 15.20 -17.11 -1.16
CA LEU A 95 14.45 -16.31 -0.19
C LEU A 95 13.11 -16.96 0.16
N GLN A 96 12.40 -17.49 -0.84
CA GLN A 96 11.13 -18.20 -0.66
C GLN A 96 11.31 -19.41 0.29
N GLN A 97 12.32 -20.26 0.05
CA GLN A 97 12.59 -21.41 0.91
C GLN A 97 12.95 -20.96 2.33
N TYR A 98 13.80 -19.95 2.45
CA TYR A 98 14.18 -19.40 3.75
C TYR A 98 12.96 -18.89 4.54
N VAL A 99 12.09 -18.12 3.91
CA VAL A 99 10.85 -17.60 4.55
C VAL A 99 9.94 -18.77 4.94
N LYS A 100 9.75 -19.75 4.06
CA LYS A 100 8.96 -20.94 4.34
C LYS A 100 9.48 -21.69 5.57
N ASP A 101 10.79 -21.92 5.66
CA ASP A 101 11.42 -22.61 6.81
C ASP A 101 11.20 -21.82 8.12
N GLN A 102 11.22 -20.46 8.08
CA GLN A 102 10.94 -19.64 9.26
C GLN A 102 9.48 -19.74 9.69
N LEU A 103 8.53 -19.74 8.72
CA LEU A 103 7.10 -19.93 9.01
C LEU A 103 6.82 -21.29 9.63
N ASP A 104 7.40 -22.36 9.08
CA ASP A 104 7.24 -23.73 9.57
C ASP A 104 7.82 -23.89 10.98
N LYS A 105 9.02 -23.36 11.22
CA LYS A 105 9.65 -23.34 12.53
C LYS A 105 8.80 -22.61 13.56
N TYR A 106 8.34 -21.39 13.22
CA TYR A 106 7.52 -20.58 14.11
C TYR A 106 6.19 -21.26 14.46
N ALA A 107 5.54 -21.89 13.47
CA ALA A 107 4.29 -22.60 13.69
C ALA A 107 4.47 -23.79 14.66
N VAL A 108 5.56 -24.54 14.55
CA VAL A 108 5.90 -25.62 15.47
C VAL A 108 6.19 -25.11 16.87
N GLU A 109 7.04 -24.10 17.02
CA GLU A 109 7.43 -23.51 18.31
C GLU A 109 6.25 -22.93 19.10
N ASN A 110 5.25 -22.38 18.40
CA ASN A 110 4.08 -21.74 19.01
C ASN A 110 2.80 -22.62 18.96
N ASN A 111 2.92 -23.90 18.60
CA ASN A 111 1.78 -24.84 18.50
C ASN A 111 0.66 -24.34 17.59
N ILE A 112 0.99 -23.54 16.55
CA ILE A 112 0.03 -23.06 15.57
C ILE A 112 -0.38 -24.23 14.67
N LYS A 113 -1.65 -24.63 14.75
CA LYS A 113 -2.20 -25.77 14.01
C LYS A 113 -3.28 -25.30 13.05
N PRO A 114 -3.49 -26.02 11.94
CA PRO A 114 -4.66 -25.80 11.11
C PRO A 114 -5.93 -25.88 11.96
N THR A 115 -6.83 -24.93 11.80
CA THR A 115 -8.17 -25.03 12.36
C THR A 115 -8.84 -26.25 11.74
N GLY A 116 -9.55 -27.08 12.56
CA GLY A 116 -10.20 -28.32 12.08
C GLY A 116 -11.25 -28.11 10.99
N LEU A 117 -11.64 -26.87 10.71
CA LEU A 117 -12.49 -26.46 9.59
C LEU A 117 -11.58 -26.17 8.37
N ARG A 118 -11.63 -27.05 7.36
CA ARG A 118 -11.00 -26.79 6.06
C ARG A 118 -11.79 -25.73 5.30
N SER A 119 -11.48 -24.46 5.57
CA SER A 119 -11.97 -23.36 4.74
C SER A 119 -11.00 -23.09 3.60
N PRO A 120 -11.43 -22.93 2.34
CA PRO A 120 -10.58 -22.53 1.26
C PRO A 120 -10.06 -21.10 1.41
N ILE A 121 -10.64 -20.30 2.31
CA ILE A 121 -10.33 -18.89 2.53
C ILE A 121 -9.30 -18.70 3.65
N ILE A 122 -9.42 -19.47 4.75
CA ILE A 122 -8.54 -19.33 5.93
C ILE A 122 -7.14 -19.85 5.60
N ARG A 123 -6.13 -19.08 6.02
CA ARG A 123 -4.69 -19.36 5.89
C ARG A 123 -4.02 -19.36 7.25
N ILE A 124 -2.89 -20.04 7.33
CA ILE A 124 -2.01 -20.02 8.49
C ILE A 124 -0.87 -19.04 8.21
N LEU A 125 -0.73 -18.02 9.04
CA LEU A 125 0.28 -16.99 8.96
C LEU A 125 0.32 -16.31 7.56
N PRO A 126 -0.81 -15.75 7.07
CA PRO A 126 -0.85 -15.13 5.76
C PRO A 126 -0.39 -13.68 5.80
N THR A 127 0.42 -13.30 4.83
CA THR A 127 0.88 -11.92 4.60
C THR A 127 1.28 -11.71 3.15
N THR A 128 1.33 -10.45 2.71
CA THR A 128 1.99 -10.05 1.49
C THR A 128 3.47 -9.75 1.75
N LEU A 129 4.23 -9.56 0.70
CA LEU A 129 5.59 -9.04 0.71
C LEU A 129 5.79 -8.18 -0.53
N SER A 130 6.27 -6.96 -0.34
CA SER A 130 6.73 -6.13 -1.44
C SER A 130 7.95 -5.34 -1.00
N PHE A 131 9.08 -5.55 -1.67
CA PHE A 131 10.29 -4.78 -1.39
C PHE A 131 11.12 -4.53 -2.63
N ILE A 132 11.88 -3.44 -2.60
CA ILE A 132 12.86 -3.06 -3.61
C ILE A 132 14.25 -3.19 -2.99
N ALA A 133 15.13 -3.89 -3.67
CA ALA A 133 16.56 -3.83 -3.44
C ALA A 133 17.19 -3.00 -4.56
N TYR A 134 18.22 -2.22 -4.26
CA TYR A 134 18.95 -1.47 -5.28
C TYR A 134 20.44 -1.44 -5.02
N LYS A 135 21.19 -1.25 -6.11
CA LYS A 135 22.63 -0.94 -6.07
C LYS A 135 22.91 0.28 -6.92
N GLN A 136 23.48 1.30 -6.31
CA GLN A 136 23.88 2.54 -7.00
C GLN A 136 25.33 2.42 -7.45
N GLU A 137 25.58 2.75 -8.72
CA GLU A 137 26.92 2.87 -9.29
C GLU A 137 27.06 4.24 -9.98
N HIS A 138 27.67 5.21 -9.32
CA HIS A 138 27.76 6.60 -9.76
C HIS A 138 26.37 7.23 -9.99
N ASP A 139 26.05 7.61 -11.24
CA ASP A 139 24.78 8.22 -11.63
C ASP A 139 23.75 7.19 -12.13
N ASN A 140 24.06 5.90 -12.03
CA ASN A 140 23.17 4.81 -12.42
C ASN A 140 22.80 3.94 -11.23
N ILE A 141 21.70 3.23 -11.35
CA ILE A 141 21.17 2.34 -10.33
C ILE A 141 20.57 1.09 -10.97
N ASP A 142 20.92 -0.07 -10.43
CA ASP A 142 20.23 -1.34 -10.69
C ASP A 142 19.16 -1.55 -9.63
N ILE A 143 17.95 -1.89 -10.07
CA ILE A 143 16.76 -2.02 -9.22
C ILE A 143 16.22 -3.43 -9.34
N TYR A 144 15.98 -4.06 -8.20
CA TYR A 144 15.38 -5.38 -8.09
C TYR A 144 14.10 -5.26 -7.28
N SER A 145 12.97 -5.45 -7.93
CA SER A 145 11.65 -5.45 -7.31
C SER A 145 11.25 -6.89 -6.98
N TYR A 146 10.87 -7.15 -5.74
CA TYR A 146 10.42 -8.45 -5.25
C TYR A 146 9.01 -8.31 -4.67
N TRP A 147 8.10 -9.25 -4.98
CA TRP A 147 6.75 -9.21 -4.42
C TRP A 147 6.10 -10.60 -4.34
N CYS A 148 5.13 -10.70 -3.46
CA CYS A 148 4.19 -11.80 -3.32
C CYS A 148 2.92 -11.22 -2.71
N GLY A 149 1.83 -11.20 -3.47
CA GLY A 149 0.57 -10.55 -3.12
C GLY A 149 0.28 -9.29 -3.94
N ASP A 150 -0.44 -8.34 -3.37
CA ASP A 150 -0.93 -7.11 -4.00
C ASP A 150 -0.36 -5.80 -3.42
N SER A 151 0.48 -5.88 -2.41
CA SER A 151 1.34 -4.75 -2.03
C SER A 151 2.28 -4.41 -3.20
N ARG A 152 2.49 -3.12 -3.46
CA ARG A 152 3.12 -2.67 -4.70
C ARG A 152 4.46 -2.00 -4.50
N ASN A 153 5.36 -2.21 -5.47
CA ASN A 153 6.60 -1.48 -5.64
C ASN A 153 6.47 -0.47 -6.77
N TYR A 154 7.02 0.72 -6.57
CA TYR A 154 6.95 1.82 -7.52
C TYR A 154 8.28 2.51 -7.73
N LEU A 155 8.41 3.08 -8.91
CA LEU A 155 9.47 3.95 -9.37
C LEU A 155 8.86 5.29 -9.75
N LEU A 156 9.28 6.39 -9.13
CA LEU A 156 8.85 7.75 -9.46
C LEU A 156 10.02 8.57 -10.00
N THR A 157 9.83 9.15 -11.17
CA THR A 157 10.77 10.05 -11.85
C THR A 157 10.05 11.32 -12.32
N LYS A 158 10.76 12.21 -12.99
CA LYS A 158 10.16 13.37 -13.66
C LYS A 158 9.07 12.99 -14.70
N ASP A 159 9.10 11.75 -15.20
CA ASP A 159 8.16 11.25 -16.21
C ASP A 159 6.91 10.64 -15.58
N GLY A 160 6.88 10.48 -14.26
CA GLY A 160 5.75 10.03 -13.48
C GLY A 160 6.00 8.76 -12.66
N LEU A 161 4.93 8.28 -12.04
CA LEU A 161 4.90 7.06 -11.22
C LEU A 161 4.73 5.83 -12.10
N ARG A 162 5.59 4.84 -11.91
CA ARG A 162 5.52 3.54 -12.58
C ARG A 162 5.48 2.40 -11.56
N GLN A 163 4.47 1.56 -11.61
CA GLN A 163 4.43 0.32 -10.86
C GLN A 163 5.47 -0.65 -11.43
N ILE A 164 6.30 -1.23 -10.56
CA ILE A 164 7.37 -2.21 -10.89
C ILE A 164 7.17 -3.56 -10.20
N SER A 165 5.95 -3.85 -9.79
CA SER A 165 5.43 -5.15 -9.37
C SER A 165 4.14 -5.42 -10.14
N THR A 166 3.60 -6.64 -10.05
CA THR A 166 2.31 -6.99 -10.62
C THR A 166 1.48 -7.66 -9.54
N ASP A 167 0.24 -7.20 -9.33
CA ASP A 167 -0.62 -7.75 -8.30
C ASP A 167 -0.90 -9.24 -8.57
N ASP A 168 -0.72 -10.08 -7.57
CA ASP A 168 -1.00 -11.51 -7.64
C ASP A 168 -2.50 -11.79 -7.39
N LEU A 169 -3.36 -11.30 -8.28
CA LEU A 169 -4.81 -11.50 -8.24
C LEU A 169 -5.26 -12.66 -9.13
N LYS A 170 -6.44 -13.21 -8.87
CA LYS A 170 -7.00 -14.32 -9.68
C LYS A 170 -7.36 -13.88 -11.09
N SER A 171 -7.93 -12.70 -11.25
CA SER A 171 -8.12 -12.07 -12.55
C SER A 171 -6.88 -11.25 -12.90
N LYS A 172 -6.35 -11.43 -14.09
CA LYS A 172 -5.23 -10.62 -14.61
C LYS A 172 -5.80 -9.34 -15.23
N GLN A 173 -6.16 -8.39 -14.38
CA GLN A 173 -6.65 -7.08 -14.80
C GLN A 173 -5.53 -6.03 -14.72
N ASP A 174 -5.74 -4.89 -15.36
CA ASP A 174 -4.80 -3.78 -15.21
C ASP A 174 -4.95 -3.09 -13.82
N PRO A 175 -3.98 -2.27 -13.40
CA PRO A 175 -3.99 -1.64 -12.08
C PRO A 175 -5.23 -0.79 -11.78
N LEU A 176 -5.88 -0.19 -12.77
CA LEU A 176 -7.10 0.59 -12.59
C LEU A 176 -8.31 -0.32 -12.31
N GLU A 177 -8.42 -1.41 -13.05
CA GLU A 177 -9.49 -2.39 -12.82
C GLU A 177 -9.32 -3.12 -11.49
N ASN A 178 -8.07 -3.37 -11.06
CA ASN A 178 -7.78 -3.94 -9.74
C ASN A 178 -8.27 -3.03 -8.57
N LEU A 179 -8.25 -1.71 -8.74
CA LEU A 179 -8.80 -0.79 -7.73
C LEU A 179 -10.34 -0.76 -7.69
N ARG A 180 -11.00 -1.20 -8.76
CA ARG A 180 -12.48 -1.22 -8.85
C ARG A 180 -13.10 -2.52 -8.42
N ASN A 181 -12.31 -3.60 -8.44
CA ASN A 181 -12.77 -4.96 -8.17
C ASN A 181 -12.00 -5.52 -6.98
N ASP A 182 -12.72 -5.91 -5.94
CA ASP A 182 -12.16 -6.64 -4.80
C ASP A 182 -11.94 -8.12 -5.21
N ASP A 183 -10.83 -8.38 -5.91
CA ASP A 183 -10.51 -9.73 -6.38
C ASP A 183 -9.61 -10.46 -5.39
N ALA A 184 -9.85 -11.75 -5.25
CA ALA A 184 -9.10 -12.56 -4.31
C ALA A 184 -7.66 -12.80 -4.79
N LEU A 185 -6.69 -12.76 -3.87
CA LEU A 185 -5.30 -13.09 -4.13
C LEU A 185 -5.16 -14.52 -4.67
N SER A 186 -4.35 -14.66 -5.70
CA SER A 186 -3.92 -15.94 -6.26
C SER A 186 -2.65 -16.47 -5.60
N ASN A 187 -1.85 -15.59 -5.00
CA ASN A 187 -0.57 -15.88 -4.38
C ASN A 187 -0.37 -14.97 -3.16
N CYS A 188 0.02 -15.54 -2.04
CA CYS A 188 0.41 -14.83 -0.83
C CYS A 188 1.32 -15.71 0.00
N ILE A 189 2.19 -15.12 0.80
CA ILE A 189 3.02 -15.86 1.75
C ILE A 189 2.11 -16.46 2.83
N CYS A 190 2.21 -17.77 3.06
CA CYS A 190 1.54 -18.45 4.15
C CYS A 190 2.24 -19.75 4.52
N GLN A 191 1.97 -20.26 5.73
CA GLN A 191 2.59 -21.49 6.22
C GLN A 191 1.98 -22.74 5.57
N ASP A 192 0.68 -22.77 5.32
CA ASP A 192 -0.09 -23.98 4.94
C ASP A 192 -0.17 -24.22 3.43
N ARG A 193 0.41 -23.37 2.59
CA ARG A 193 0.41 -23.50 1.13
C ARG A 193 1.75 -23.07 0.54
N ASP A 194 1.95 -23.47 -0.71
CA ASP A 194 3.05 -22.97 -1.53
C ASP A 194 2.75 -21.55 -1.98
N PHE A 195 3.79 -20.75 -2.08
CA PHE A 195 3.75 -19.38 -2.60
C PHE A 195 4.97 -19.14 -3.48
N THR A 196 4.94 -18.09 -4.27
CA THR A 196 6.03 -17.72 -5.15
C THR A 196 6.42 -16.26 -4.88
N ILE A 197 7.70 -16.01 -4.65
CA ILE A 197 8.25 -14.65 -4.65
C ILE A 197 8.63 -14.31 -6.09
N ASN A 198 7.98 -13.28 -6.63
CA ASN A 198 8.25 -12.76 -7.97
C ASN A 198 9.44 -11.80 -7.94
N LYS A 199 10.08 -11.59 -9.09
CA LYS A 199 11.21 -10.67 -9.26
C LYS A 199 11.14 -9.96 -10.60
N LEU A 200 11.41 -8.66 -10.59
CA LEU A 200 11.70 -7.85 -11.77
C LEU A 200 13.05 -7.17 -11.57
N HIS A 201 13.93 -7.25 -12.55
CA HIS A 201 15.19 -6.51 -12.60
C HIS A 201 15.07 -5.38 -13.63
N ILE A 202 15.48 -4.19 -13.23
CA ILE A 202 15.57 -3.00 -14.08
C ILE A 202 17.00 -2.50 -13.96
N ASP A 203 17.76 -2.69 -15.01
CA ASP A 203 19.16 -2.37 -15.07
C ASP A 203 19.42 -0.91 -15.48
N ASN A 204 20.53 -0.36 -15.04
CA ASN A 204 21.14 0.87 -15.50
C ASN A 204 20.18 2.08 -15.59
N GLN A 205 19.29 2.24 -14.59
CA GLN A 205 18.43 3.42 -14.51
C GLN A 205 19.27 4.64 -14.08
N GLN A 206 18.99 5.79 -14.70
CA GLN A 206 19.63 7.06 -14.30
C GLN A 206 18.94 7.66 -13.07
N ILE A 207 19.72 8.16 -12.12
CA ILE A 207 19.23 9.04 -11.06
C ILE A 207 19.08 10.47 -11.61
N PRO A 208 18.17 11.32 -11.08
CA PRO A 208 17.44 11.16 -9.82
C PRO A 208 16.20 10.27 -9.94
N ILE A 209 15.94 9.51 -8.87
CA ILE A 209 14.85 8.53 -8.79
C ILE A 209 14.32 8.40 -7.37
N ILE A 210 13.02 8.16 -7.22
CA ILE A 210 12.39 7.78 -5.95
C ILE A 210 11.89 6.35 -6.10
N LEU A 211 12.27 5.49 -5.16
CA LEU A 211 11.76 4.13 -5.03
C LEU A 211 10.86 4.06 -3.81
N LEU A 212 9.71 3.42 -3.94
CA LEU A 212 8.79 3.24 -2.82
C LEU A 212 8.05 1.90 -2.91
N SER A 213 7.82 1.32 -1.73
CA SER A 213 6.94 0.16 -1.54
C SER A 213 5.75 0.59 -0.69
N ALA A 214 4.54 0.14 -1.02
CA ALA A 214 3.31 0.52 -0.34
C ALA A 214 2.35 -0.67 -0.22
N THR A 215 1.68 -0.81 0.92
CA THR A 215 0.54 -1.72 1.09
C THR A 215 -0.70 -1.16 0.42
N ASP A 216 -1.70 -1.99 0.15
CA ASP A 216 -2.92 -1.62 -0.56
C ASP A 216 -3.71 -0.53 0.18
N GLY A 217 -3.64 -0.44 1.51
CA GLY A 217 -4.20 0.66 2.29
C GLY A 217 -3.72 2.05 1.86
N CYS A 218 -2.56 2.17 1.17
CA CYS A 218 -2.06 3.43 0.64
C CYS A 218 -2.75 3.84 -0.66
N PHE A 219 -3.14 2.92 -1.52
CA PHE A 219 -3.63 3.21 -2.87
C PHE A 219 -5.00 2.59 -3.19
N GLY A 220 -5.39 1.52 -2.52
CA GLY A 220 -6.59 0.73 -2.81
C GLY A 220 -7.91 1.49 -2.65
N TYR A 221 -7.92 2.56 -1.86
CA TYR A 221 -9.08 3.41 -1.61
C TYR A 221 -9.13 4.68 -2.47
N LEU A 222 -8.17 4.85 -3.38
CA LEU A 222 -8.14 5.96 -4.32
C LEU A 222 -8.86 5.59 -5.62
N SER A 223 -9.44 6.60 -6.29
CA SER A 223 -10.26 6.38 -7.48
C SER A 223 -9.49 5.85 -8.69
N SER A 224 -8.17 6.07 -8.73
CA SER A 224 -7.29 5.60 -9.79
C SER A 224 -5.81 5.69 -9.40
N PRO A 225 -4.89 4.99 -10.13
CA PRO A 225 -3.45 5.16 -9.94
C PRO A 225 -2.97 6.60 -10.13
N MET A 226 -3.63 7.39 -10.96
CA MET A 226 -3.31 8.81 -11.18
C MET A 226 -3.56 9.64 -9.91
N HIS A 227 -4.58 9.31 -9.11
CA HIS A 227 -4.82 9.97 -7.82
C HIS A 227 -3.76 9.63 -6.80
N PHE A 228 -3.19 8.41 -6.83
CA PHE A 228 -2.07 8.05 -5.97
C PHE A 228 -0.82 8.84 -6.32
N GLU A 229 -0.47 8.95 -7.60
CA GLU A 229 0.63 9.81 -8.05
C GLU A 229 0.40 11.27 -7.66
N ASN A 230 -0.81 11.81 -7.89
CA ASN A 230 -1.16 13.19 -7.51
C ASN A 230 -0.98 13.43 -6.01
N LEU A 231 -1.45 12.51 -5.15
CA LEU A 231 -1.29 12.60 -3.71
C LEU A 231 0.18 12.68 -3.31
N LEU A 232 1.03 11.79 -3.85
CA LEU A 232 2.46 11.78 -3.55
C LEU A 232 3.14 13.10 -3.98
N LEU A 233 2.83 13.58 -5.19
CA LEU A 233 3.43 14.80 -5.73
C LEU A 233 2.93 16.06 -5.01
N GLU A 234 1.64 16.17 -4.75
CA GLU A 234 1.04 17.32 -4.08
C GLU A 234 1.56 17.47 -2.65
N THR A 235 1.57 16.38 -1.89
CA THR A 235 2.10 16.37 -0.52
C THR A 235 3.61 16.67 -0.49
N LEU A 236 4.39 16.20 -1.48
CA LEU A 236 5.81 16.51 -1.60
C LEU A 236 6.04 18.01 -1.83
N ILE A 237 5.32 18.62 -2.77
CA ILE A 237 5.47 20.05 -3.08
C ILE A 237 5.10 20.94 -1.88
N GLN A 238 4.11 20.53 -1.08
CA GLN A 238 3.66 21.24 0.13
C GLN A 238 4.62 21.10 1.32
N SER A 239 5.57 20.16 1.27
CA SER A 239 6.47 19.85 2.39
C SER A 239 7.79 20.61 2.32
N GLU A 240 8.41 20.85 3.47
CA GLU A 240 9.73 21.48 3.57
C GLU A 240 10.86 20.45 3.60
N ASP A 241 10.58 19.26 4.15
CA ASP A 241 11.52 18.15 4.27
C ASP A 241 10.82 16.79 4.16
N ILE A 242 11.60 15.71 4.19
CA ILE A 242 11.09 14.35 4.02
C ILE A 242 10.20 13.89 5.19
N GLU A 243 10.44 14.37 6.41
CA GLU A 243 9.61 14.03 7.57
C GLU A 243 8.24 14.72 7.49
N GLN A 244 8.22 15.97 7.06
CA GLN A 244 6.96 16.67 6.80
C GLN A 244 6.21 16.05 5.61
N TRP A 245 6.91 15.62 4.57
CA TRP A 245 6.29 14.88 3.46
C TRP A 245 5.61 13.60 3.95
N LYS A 246 6.30 12.81 4.77
CA LYS A 246 5.69 11.65 5.43
C LYS A 246 4.41 12.01 6.18
N MET A 247 4.44 13.06 6.99
CA MET A 247 3.27 13.49 7.76
C MET A 247 2.11 13.90 6.86
N HIS A 248 2.37 14.65 5.80
CA HIS A 248 1.33 15.06 4.85
C HIS A 248 0.73 13.87 4.09
N ILE A 249 1.54 12.85 3.72
CA ILE A 249 1.02 11.61 3.14
C ILE A 249 0.07 10.91 4.13
N ILE A 250 0.49 10.74 5.38
CA ILE A 250 -0.32 10.11 6.43
C ILE A 250 -1.64 10.87 6.63
N GLU A 251 -1.58 12.19 6.75
CA GLU A 251 -2.77 13.04 6.94
C GLU A 251 -3.74 12.96 5.74
N ALA A 252 -3.21 12.88 4.52
CA ALA A 252 -4.02 12.75 3.31
C ALA A 252 -4.67 11.36 3.19
N LEU A 253 -3.97 10.29 3.57
CA LEU A 253 -4.48 8.92 3.48
C LEU A 253 -5.44 8.55 4.62
N LYS A 254 -5.20 9.03 5.83
CA LYS A 254 -5.96 8.66 7.04
C LYS A 254 -7.49 8.77 6.91
N PRO A 255 -8.08 9.82 6.31
CA PRO A 255 -9.53 9.92 6.12
C PRO A 255 -10.07 9.02 5.00
N ILE A 256 -9.22 8.56 4.09
CA ILE A 256 -9.60 7.85 2.86
C ILE A 256 -9.45 6.34 3.07
N SER A 257 -8.30 5.90 3.62
CA SER A 257 -8.01 4.48 3.79
C SER A 257 -9.02 3.78 4.70
N GLY A 258 -9.50 2.62 4.27
CA GLY A 258 -10.34 1.70 5.05
C GLY A 258 -9.52 0.67 5.84
N ASP A 259 -8.22 0.60 5.63
CA ASP A 259 -7.30 -0.40 6.19
C ASP A 259 -6.07 0.21 6.84
N ASP A 260 -5.22 -0.62 7.45
CA ASP A 260 -3.86 -0.26 7.81
C ASP A 260 -3.10 0.15 6.56
N PHE A 261 -2.14 1.07 6.69
CA PHE A 261 -1.35 1.45 5.54
C PHE A 261 0.11 1.71 5.91
N SER A 262 0.99 1.12 5.13
CA SER A 262 2.42 1.16 5.32
C SER A 262 3.15 1.56 4.05
N MET A 263 4.19 2.37 4.19
CA MET A 263 5.02 2.79 3.07
C MET A 263 6.48 2.92 3.48
N SER A 264 7.38 2.56 2.57
CA SER A 264 8.82 2.78 2.70
C SER A 264 9.33 3.47 1.44
N ILE A 265 10.05 4.59 1.60
CA ILE A 265 10.47 5.47 0.51
C ILE A 265 11.96 5.74 0.61
N VAL A 266 12.65 5.72 -0.53
CA VAL A 266 14.01 6.25 -0.68
C VAL A 266 14.08 7.17 -1.89
N MET A 267 14.72 8.33 -1.72
CA MET A 267 14.93 9.35 -2.76
C MET A 267 16.43 9.46 -3.02
N LEU A 268 16.84 9.33 -4.27
CA LEU A 268 18.24 9.24 -4.68
C LEU A 268 18.60 10.32 -5.72
N GLY A 269 19.67 11.03 -5.49
CA GLY A 269 20.32 11.92 -6.46
C GLY A 269 20.04 13.41 -6.32
N LEU A 270 19.02 13.84 -5.56
CA LEU A 270 18.72 15.26 -5.35
C LEU A 270 18.42 15.56 -3.88
N THR A 271 18.69 16.80 -3.47
CA THR A 271 18.20 17.33 -2.20
C THR A 271 16.68 17.48 -2.24
N PHE A 272 16.00 17.52 -1.09
CA PHE A 272 14.54 17.60 -1.02
C PHE A 272 13.99 18.80 -1.81
N GLU A 273 14.58 19.97 -1.68
CA GLU A 273 14.17 21.18 -2.40
C GLU A 273 14.32 21.06 -3.94
N LYS A 274 15.38 20.39 -4.39
CA LYS A 274 15.55 20.11 -5.83
C LYS A 274 14.53 19.10 -6.34
N TRP A 275 14.09 18.14 -5.51
CA TRP A 275 13.00 17.23 -5.86
C TRP A 275 11.69 17.97 -6.08
N LYS A 276 11.33 18.94 -5.23
CA LYS A 276 10.15 19.79 -5.43
C LYS A 276 10.20 20.51 -6.77
N SER A 277 11.34 21.11 -7.10
CA SER A 277 11.53 21.79 -8.39
C SER A 277 11.46 20.82 -9.59
N CYS A 278 12.02 19.61 -9.45
CA CYS A 278 12.03 18.59 -10.49
C CYS A 278 10.62 18.05 -10.80
N LEU A 279 9.82 17.80 -9.77
CA LEU A 279 8.49 17.15 -9.88
C LEU A 279 7.33 18.14 -10.03
N GLY A 280 7.56 19.44 -9.81
CA GLY A 280 6.50 20.47 -9.90
C GLY A 280 5.83 20.56 -11.28
N SER A 281 6.61 20.42 -12.35
CA SER A 281 6.06 20.40 -13.72
C SER A 281 5.26 19.14 -14.00
N ARG A 282 5.67 17.99 -13.44
CA ARG A 282 4.92 16.74 -13.54
C ARG A 282 3.59 16.83 -12.81
N LEU A 283 3.58 17.34 -11.58
CA LEU A 283 2.34 17.57 -10.82
C LEU A 283 1.36 18.44 -11.63
N LYS A 284 1.82 19.58 -12.15
CA LYS A 284 0.98 20.47 -12.94
C LYS A 284 0.37 19.76 -14.15
N SER A 285 1.20 19.08 -14.94
CA SER A 285 0.75 18.31 -16.10
C SER A 285 -0.27 17.22 -15.72
N LEU A 286 -0.01 16.47 -14.65
CA LEU A 286 -0.92 15.41 -14.17
C LEU A 286 -2.26 15.99 -13.73
N GLN A 287 -2.25 17.12 -13.00
CA GLN A 287 -3.46 17.80 -12.58
C GLN A 287 -4.29 18.29 -13.78
N GLU A 288 -3.66 18.97 -14.74
CA GLU A 288 -4.35 19.51 -15.91
C GLU A 288 -4.89 18.42 -16.85
N THR A 289 -4.15 17.32 -17.04
CA THR A 289 -4.52 16.30 -18.03
C THR A 289 -5.34 15.13 -17.49
N CYS A 290 -5.25 14.84 -16.19
CA CYS A 290 -5.89 13.66 -15.60
C CYS A 290 -6.83 14.00 -14.45
N ILE A 291 -6.39 14.81 -13.47
CA ILE A 291 -7.15 14.97 -12.23
C ILE A 291 -8.31 15.95 -12.42
N GLN A 292 -8.05 17.16 -12.94
CA GLN A 292 -9.09 18.18 -13.10
C GLN A 292 -10.27 17.71 -13.97
N PRO A 293 -10.07 17.06 -15.13
CA PRO A 293 -11.18 16.53 -15.91
C PRO A 293 -12.06 15.53 -15.15
N LEU A 294 -11.45 14.68 -14.31
CA LEU A 294 -12.19 13.72 -13.49
C LEU A 294 -12.96 14.40 -12.36
N GLU A 295 -12.36 15.35 -11.69
CA GLU A 295 -13.00 16.12 -10.60
C GLU A 295 -14.13 17.04 -11.12
N GLU A 296 -14.02 17.57 -12.33
CA GLU A 296 -15.10 18.32 -13.00
C GLU A 296 -16.32 17.43 -13.22
N ILE A 297 -16.14 16.26 -13.82
CA ILE A 297 -17.23 15.29 -14.06
C ILE A 297 -17.86 14.85 -12.73
N LYS A 298 -17.04 14.57 -11.71
CA LYS A 298 -17.52 14.19 -10.39
C LYS A 298 -18.38 15.26 -9.76
N ARG A 299 -17.97 16.53 -9.85
CA ARG A 299 -18.72 17.69 -9.37
C ARG A 299 -20.06 17.83 -10.10
N ASP A 300 -20.09 17.62 -11.41
CA ASP A 300 -21.32 17.65 -12.20
C ASP A 300 -22.29 16.55 -11.77
N ILE A 301 -21.80 15.34 -11.51
CA ILE A 301 -22.60 14.23 -10.95
C ILE A 301 -23.19 14.60 -9.59
N GLU A 302 -22.37 15.13 -8.68
CA GLU A 302 -22.83 15.55 -7.34
C GLU A 302 -23.89 16.66 -7.42
N ASN A 303 -23.74 17.63 -8.33
CA ASN A 303 -24.73 18.68 -8.54
C ASN A 303 -26.04 18.12 -9.10
N ALA A 304 -25.97 17.20 -10.05
CA ALA A 304 -27.15 16.52 -10.61
C ALA A 304 -27.89 15.68 -9.56
N GLN A 305 -27.15 15.00 -8.68
CA GLN A 305 -27.75 14.25 -7.56
C GLN A 305 -28.48 15.17 -6.58
N LYS A 306 -27.88 16.28 -6.16
CA LYS A 306 -28.53 17.27 -5.29
C LYS A 306 -29.79 17.87 -5.94
N GLU A 307 -29.74 18.14 -7.25
CA GLU A 307 -30.95 18.63 -7.97
C GLU A 307 -32.05 17.57 -8.00
N ALA A 308 -31.69 16.29 -8.20
CA ALA A 308 -32.66 15.19 -8.17
C ALA A 308 -33.31 15.04 -6.78
N GLU A 309 -32.53 15.10 -5.71
CA GLU A 309 -33.03 15.07 -4.31
C GLU A 309 -34.01 16.22 -4.04
N ASN A 310 -33.64 17.43 -4.43
CA ASN A 310 -34.53 18.61 -4.28
C ASN A 310 -35.85 18.43 -5.04
N LYS A 311 -35.82 17.88 -6.25
CA LYS A 311 -37.04 17.58 -7.03
C LYS A 311 -37.87 16.47 -6.39
N GLN A 312 -37.25 15.45 -5.80
CA GLN A 312 -37.98 14.43 -5.04
C GLN A 312 -38.70 15.01 -3.82
N GLN A 313 -38.03 15.88 -3.08
CA GLN A 313 -38.67 16.58 -1.95
C GLN A 313 -39.83 17.44 -2.40
N LEU A 314 -39.66 18.23 -3.47
CA LEU A 314 -40.74 19.04 -4.02
C LEU A 314 -41.93 18.20 -4.49
N LEU A 315 -41.68 17.05 -5.12
CA LEU A 315 -42.74 16.12 -5.51
C LEU A 315 -43.49 15.58 -4.29
N TYR A 316 -42.77 15.21 -3.24
CA TYR A 316 -43.38 14.76 -1.99
C TYR A 316 -44.25 15.83 -1.38
N ASP A 317 -43.78 17.08 -1.24
CA ASP A 317 -44.49 18.18 -0.66
C ASP A 317 -45.76 18.51 -1.49
N LYS A 318 -45.64 18.50 -2.81
CA LYS A 318 -46.80 18.71 -3.71
C LYS A 318 -47.79 17.57 -3.62
N THR A 319 -47.36 16.36 -3.45
CA THR A 319 -48.25 15.21 -3.25
C THR A 319 -49.04 15.37 -1.95
N ILE A 320 -48.44 15.81 -0.86
CA ILE A 320 -49.12 16.08 0.41
C ILE A 320 -50.13 17.20 0.29
N GLU A 321 -49.74 18.31 -0.38
CA GLU A 321 -50.64 19.42 -0.65
C GLU A 321 -51.89 18.94 -1.39
N LEU A 322 -51.73 18.30 -2.53
CA LEU A 322 -52.83 17.77 -3.34
C LEU A 322 -53.67 16.71 -2.61
N TRP A 323 -53.02 15.83 -1.80
CA TRP A 323 -53.74 14.87 -0.98
C TRP A 323 -54.59 15.51 0.06
N ASN A 324 -54.17 16.58 0.70
CA ASN A 324 -54.97 17.30 1.71
C ASN A 324 -56.28 17.85 1.14
N ASP A 325 -56.27 18.27 -0.11
CA ASP A 325 -57.49 18.71 -0.80
C ASP A 325 -58.37 17.51 -1.24
N TYR A 326 -57.71 16.48 -1.83
CA TYR A 326 -58.42 15.31 -2.36
C TYR A 326 -59.03 14.46 -1.27
N ARG A 327 -58.38 14.29 -0.12
CA ARG A 327 -58.84 13.42 1.00
C ARG A 327 -60.17 13.83 1.55
N ILE A 328 -60.60 15.09 1.43
CA ILE A 328 -61.90 15.57 1.92
C ILE A 328 -63.03 14.78 1.23
N ASN A 329 -62.95 14.62 -0.07
CA ASN A 329 -63.94 13.87 -0.84
C ASN A 329 -63.69 12.33 -0.74
N TYR A 330 -62.45 11.90 -0.62
CA TYR A 330 -62.06 10.51 -0.53
C TYR A 330 -62.51 9.84 0.78
N LEU A 331 -62.42 10.57 1.90
CA LEU A 331 -62.78 10.08 3.23
C LEU A 331 -64.24 10.33 3.61
N ASN A 332 -64.93 11.25 2.96
CA ASN A 332 -66.33 11.60 3.25
C ASN A 332 -67.34 10.75 2.47
N GLN A 333 -66.94 9.67 1.84
CA GLN A 333 -67.82 8.70 1.19
C GLN A 333 -68.22 7.51 2.14
N GLN A 334 -68.17 7.75 3.46
CA GLN A 334 -68.75 6.83 4.44
C GLN A 334 -70.02 7.39 5.04
#